data_a49115647c05d60823d98c6964aabf03
#
_entry.id   a49115647c05d60823d98c6964aabf03
#
_cell.length_a   1.000
_cell.length_b   1.000
_cell.length_c   1.000
_cell.angle_alpha   90.00
_cell.angle_beta   90.00
_cell.angle_gamma   90.00
#
_symmetry.space_group_name_H-M   'P 1'
#
loop_
_entity.id
_entity.type
_entity.pdbx_description
1 polymer ?
#
loop_
_entity_poly.entity_id
_entity_poly.type
_entity_poly.pdbx_seq_one_letter_code
_entity_poly.pdbx_strand_id
1 'polypeptide(L)'
;VKRDCFRAPPSRCTLQEHSPLGVGPLSFVKPMRLPLLAAATALALSGTAAAAQPAPSSELAKLIESKLPSVMPKVVGWRRDIHEHPELSFEETRTAALVADHLRKLGLEVQAPVGKTGVVGILRGGKPGPVVALRADMDGLPVTELVDLPFKSKVRTQWQGQEVGVMHACGHDNHVAILMGAAEVLAGMKAQIPGTIKFLFQPAEEGLGGAQAMVNDGALKAPVPNAVFGLHVWPNTVGSIAIRQGPIMAAAGNFKIIVKGRQTHGSQPWSGIDPIVVSSQIVLGLQTIASRQVNVAYLPTVLTVGQIAGGNRSNIIPDSVVMVGTLRTFDDAMRADIAMRIKRTAEDIAHSAGATAIVEIDRGGLVTKNDTTLTDRMMPTLKRVAASGVQFINPVMGSEDFPVFTKDIPGIFFFLGVTPKDKDPNAVPVNHSPLFFADEGALITGVRAMTNLATDYLSQGAKK
;
A
#
# COMPACT_ATOMS: atom_id res chain seq x y z
N VAL A 1 5.29 61.22 16.35
CA VAL A 1 5.91 61.90 17.46
C VAL A 1 6.74 60.87 18.23
N LYS A 2 7.97 61.22 18.36
CA LYS A 2 9.20 60.62 18.88
C LYS A 2 9.12 60.00 20.28
N ARG A 3 9.88 58.87 20.45
CA ARG A 3 10.93 58.58 21.48
C ARG A 3 10.42 58.41 22.93
N ASP A 4 10.94 57.47 23.74
CA ASP A 4 12.35 57.17 24.04
C ASP A 4 12.54 55.80 24.71
N CYS A 5 13.78 55.34 24.58
CA CYS A 5 14.40 54.15 25.17
C CYS A 5 14.39 54.08 26.70
N PHE A 6 14.36 52.86 27.26
CA PHE A 6 15.10 52.54 28.47
C PHE A 6 15.86 51.19 28.28
N ARG A 7 17.19 51.30 28.27
CA ARG A 7 18.16 50.23 28.47
C ARG A 7 18.38 50.02 29.97
N ALA A 8 18.37 48.79 30.44
CA ALA A 8 19.00 48.40 31.71
C ALA A 8 20.05 47.30 31.45
N PRO A 9 21.16 47.26 32.21
CA PRO A 9 22.33 46.42 31.91
C PRO A 9 22.19 45.01 32.51
N PRO A 10 22.99 44.03 32.01
CA PRO A 10 22.89 42.61 32.45
C PRO A 10 23.62 42.44 33.83
N SER A 11 22.89 41.92 34.79
CA SER A 11 23.46 41.42 36.05
C SER A 11 24.11 40.05 35.80
N ARG A 12 25.39 39.94 36.15
CA ARG A 12 26.17 38.70 36.19
C ARG A 12 25.60 37.78 37.30
N CYS A 13 25.14 36.59 36.93
CA CYS A 13 24.90 35.51 37.85
C CYS A 13 26.18 34.68 37.99
N THR A 14 26.80 34.72 39.17
CA THR A 14 27.93 33.87 39.56
C THR A 14 27.40 32.47 39.85
N LEU A 15 27.92 31.47 39.14
CA LEU A 15 27.72 30.07 39.45
C LEU A 15 28.57 29.71 40.69
N GLN A 16 27.90 29.26 41.75
CA GLN A 16 28.53 28.61 42.88
C GLN A 16 28.77 27.16 42.53
N GLU A 17 30.04 26.77 42.51
CA GLU A 17 30.45 25.36 42.38
C GLU A 17 30.14 24.61 43.68
N HIS A 18 29.28 23.58 43.60
CA HIS A 18 29.14 22.57 44.66
C HIS A 18 30.06 21.40 44.33
N SER A 19 30.97 21.14 45.26
CA SER A 19 31.90 20.00 45.24
C SER A 19 31.18 18.64 45.18
N PRO A 20 31.71 17.66 44.47
CA PRO A 20 31.14 16.33 44.40
C PRO A 20 31.49 15.50 45.66
N LEU A 21 30.48 14.82 46.19
CA LEU A 21 30.62 13.80 47.22
C LEU A 21 31.44 12.64 46.72
N GLY A 22 32.47 12.24 47.51
CA GLY A 22 33.43 11.20 47.18
C GLY A 22 32.78 9.82 47.05
N VAL A 23 33.08 9.16 45.94
CA VAL A 23 32.83 7.72 45.74
C VAL A 23 34.19 7.02 45.92
N GLY A 24 34.26 6.17 46.98
CA GLY A 24 35.47 5.37 47.30
C GLY A 24 35.77 4.32 46.20
N PRO A 25 37.00 3.86 46.13
CA PRO A 25 37.45 2.97 45.06
C PRO A 25 36.90 1.55 45.23
N LEU A 26 36.24 1.05 44.20
CA LEU A 26 35.87 -0.37 44.08
C LEU A 26 37.12 -1.21 43.86
N SER A 27 37.35 -2.16 44.77
CA SER A 27 38.44 -3.11 44.74
C SER A 27 38.34 -4.04 43.53
N PHE A 28 39.36 -4.04 42.68
CA PHE A 28 39.53 -5.01 41.58
C PHE A 28 39.84 -6.39 42.14
N VAL A 29 38.94 -7.36 41.87
CA VAL A 29 39.22 -8.79 42.08
C VAL A 29 40.12 -9.28 40.95
N LYS A 30 41.27 -9.82 41.29
CA LYS A 30 42.21 -10.43 40.35
C LYS A 30 41.62 -11.71 39.72
N PRO A 31 41.71 -11.90 38.40
CA PRO A 31 41.33 -13.18 37.80
C PRO A 31 42.32 -14.29 38.10
N MET A 32 41.79 -15.39 38.58
CA MET A 32 42.51 -16.64 38.83
C MET A 32 42.85 -17.32 37.50
N ARG A 33 44.13 -17.53 37.22
CA ARG A 33 44.60 -18.25 36.03
C ARG A 33 44.52 -19.75 36.26
N LEU A 34 43.61 -20.45 35.54
CA LEU A 34 43.71 -21.91 35.36
C LEU A 34 44.51 -22.20 34.07
N PRO A 35 45.40 -23.18 34.08
CA PRO A 35 46.08 -23.60 32.85
C PRO A 35 45.17 -24.48 32.03
N LEU A 36 44.81 -24.02 30.83
CA LEU A 36 44.17 -24.84 29.80
C LEU A 36 45.23 -25.60 29.03
N LEU A 37 45.22 -26.93 29.17
CA LEU A 37 45.85 -27.83 28.21
C LEU A 37 45.05 -27.78 26.92
N ALA A 38 45.60 -27.18 25.88
CA ALA A 38 45.01 -27.17 24.56
C ALA A 38 45.42 -28.41 23.78
N ALA A 39 44.48 -29.31 23.55
CA ALA A 39 44.60 -30.31 22.48
C ALA A 39 43.84 -29.72 21.26
N ALA A 40 44.62 -29.20 20.33
CA ALA A 40 44.07 -28.67 19.08
C ALA A 40 43.90 -29.80 18.09
N THR A 41 42.67 -30.24 17.87
CA THR A 41 42.27 -30.97 16.65
C THR A 41 41.48 -30.00 15.76
N ALA A 42 42.19 -29.34 14.86
CA ALA A 42 41.59 -28.51 13.83
C ALA A 42 41.00 -29.40 12.74
N LEU A 43 39.69 -29.69 12.81
CA LEU A 43 38.93 -30.18 11.65
C LEU A 43 38.48 -28.97 10.85
N ALA A 44 39.26 -28.64 9.81
CA ALA A 44 38.86 -27.63 8.83
C ALA A 44 37.72 -28.20 7.97
N LEU A 45 36.46 -27.97 8.39
CA LEU A 45 35.30 -28.05 7.50
C LEU A 45 35.26 -26.77 6.67
N SER A 46 35.98 -26.78 5.55
CA SER A 46 35.76 -25.84 4.45
C SER A 46 34.43 -26.20 3.76
N GLY A 47 33.34 -25.83 4.41
CA GLY A 47 32.04 -25.79 3.76
C GLY A 47 32.04 -24.64 2.73
N THR A 48 32.42 -24.95 1.49
CA THR A 48 32.10 -24.09 0.36
C THR A 48 30.58 -24.00 0.33
N ALA A 49 30.03 -22.86 0.73
CA ALA A 49 28.65 -22.53 0.42
C ALA A 49 28.54 -22.53 -1.11
N ALA A 50 28.08 -23.65 -1.65
CA ALA A 50 27.74 -23.74 -3.05
C ALA A 50 26.63 -22.72 -3.24
N ALA A 51 26.93 -21.60 -3.90
CA ALA A 51 25.92 -20.69 -4.39
C ALA A 51 24.96 -21.54 -5.21
N ALA A 52 23.72 -21.69 -4.74
CA ALA A 52 22.69 -22.45 -5.43
C ALA A 52 22.59 -21.89 -6.85
N GLN A 53 23.00 -22.68 -7.83
CA GLN A 53 22.82 -22.32 -9.24
C GLN A 53 21.32 -22.06 -9.44
N PRO A 54 20.95 -20.98 -10.12
CA PRO A 54 19.56 -20.75 -10.44
C PRO A 54 19.02 -21.97 -11.18
N ALA A 55 17.90 -22.50 -10.70
CA ALA A 55 17.24 -23.64 -11.34
C ALA A 55 17.09 -23.35 -12.85
N PRO A 56 17.37 -24.32 -13.73
CA PRO A 56 17.28 -24.11 -15.17
C PRO A 56 15.87 -23.59 -15.48
N SER A 57 15.80 -22.53 -16.29
CA SER A 57 14.52 -21.92 -16.69
C SER A 57 13.62 -22.99 -17.30
N SER A 58 12.37 -23.11 -16.85
CA SER A 58 11.42 -24.06 -17.41
C SER A 58 11.23 -23.80 -18.90
N GLU A 59 10.80 -24.81 -19.67
CA GLU A 59 10.49 -24.63 -21.10
C GLU A 59 9.46 -23.52 -21.31
N LEU A 60 8.51 -23.37 -20.37
CA LEU A 60 7.53 -22.27 -20.41
C LEU A 60 8.21 -20.90 -20.23
N ALA A 61 9.21 -20.78 -19.36
CA ALA A 61 9.95 -19.53 -19.19
C ALA A 61 10.72 -19.15 -20.47
N LYS A 62 11.35 -20.10 -21.15
CA LYS A 62 12.00 -19.85 -22.45
C LYS A 62 10.98 -19.39 -23.51
N LEU A 63 9.81 -20.02 -23.54
CA LEU A 63 8.74 -19.67 -24.47
C LEU A 63 8.19 -18.26 -24.18
N ILE A 64 8.03 -17.88 -22.91
CA ILE A 64 7.68 -16.51 -22.52
C ILE A 64 8.71 -15.52 -23.06
N GLU A 65 10.01 -15.74 -22.79
CA GLU A 65 11.07 -14.84 -23.25
C GLU A 65 11.07 -14.67 -24.78
N SER A 66 10.78 -15.74 -25.54
CA SER A 66 10.71 -15.68 -27.00
C SER A 66 9.55 -14.81 -27.55
N LYS A 67 8.48 -14.62 -26.77
CA LYS A 67 7.30 -13.84 -27.15
C LYS A 67 7.40 -12.36 -26.74
N LEU A 68 8.16 -12.03 -25.70
CA LEU A 68 8.26 -10.66 -25.21
C LEU A 68 8.62 -9.63 -26.28
N PRO A 69 9.61 -9.85 -27.18
CA PRO A 69 9.97 -8.84 -28.19
C PRO A 69 8.83 -8.40 -29.09
N SER A 70 7.90 -9.31 -29.42
CA SER A 70 6.74 -9.00 -30.28
C SER A 70 5.57 -8.35 -29.52
N VAL A 71 5.48 -8.55 -28.20
CA VAL A 71 4.38 -8.04 -27.36
C VAL A 71 4.72 -6.68 -26.74
N MET A 72 5.97 -6.44 -26.37
CA MET A 72 6.37 -5.23 -25.65
C MET A 72 6.06 -3.91 -26.35
N PRO A 73 6.22 -3.77 -27.70
CA PRO A 73 5.82 -2.53 -28.37
C PRO A 73 4.32 -2.21 -28.22
N LYS A 74 3.47 -3.24 -28.15
CA LYS A 74 2.02 -3.08 -27.91
C LYS A 74 1.75 -2.67 -26.47
N VAL A 75 2.46 -3.27 -25.50
CA VAL A 75 2.34 -2.92 -24.08
C VAL A 75 2.67 -1.44 -23.84
N VAL A 76 3.75 -0.95 -24.44
CA VAL A 76 4.09 0.48 -24.39
C VAL A 76 2.98 1.34 -25.04
N GLY A 77 2.46 0.91 -26.19
CA GLY A 77 1.37 1.60 -26.87
C GLY A 77 0.10 1.67 -26.01
N TRP A 78 -0.33 0.56 -25.42
CA TRP A 78 -1.49 0.53 -24.51
C TRP A 78 -1.29 1.40 -23.28
N ARG A 79 -0.10 1.32 -22.65
CA ARG A 79 0.22 2.15 -21.48
C ARG A 79 0.07 3.64 -21.81
N ARG A 80 0.62 4.10 -22.93
CA ARG A 80 0.56 5.51 -23.35
C ARG A 80 -0.86 5.94 -23.69
N ASP A 81 -1.61 5.09 -24.40
CA ASP A 81 -2.99 5.35 -24.78
C ASP A 81 -3.91 5.46 -23.56
N ILE A 82 -3.77 4.56 -22.58
CA ILE A 82 -4.53 4.60 -21.32
C ILE A 82 -4.12 5.82 -20.48
N HIS A 83 -2.83 6.14 -20.42
CA HIS A 83 -2.31 7.31 -19.71
C HIS A 83 -2.84 8.63 -20.26
N GLU A 84 -2.96 8.75 -21.59
CA GLU A 84 -3.50 9.93 -22.26
C GLU A 84 -5.00 10.11 -22.06
N HIS A 85 -5.72 9.01 -21.75
CA HIS A 85 -7.17 8.98 -21.62
C HIS A 85 -7.63 8.37 -20.28
N PRO A 86 -7.18 8.89 -19.14
CA PRO A 86 -7.54 8.34 -17.83
C PRO A 86 -9.01 8.60 -17.50
N GLU A 87 -9.62 7.63 -16.83
CA GLU A 87 -11.01 7.68 -16.36
C GLU A 87 -11.04 7.52 -14.85
N LEU A 88 -11.94 8.22 -14.16
CA LEU A 88 -12.11 8.12 -12.71
C LEU A 88 -12.74 6.79 -12.31
N SER A 89 -12.62 6.48 -11.02
CA SER A 89 -13.19 5.28 -10.39
C SER A 89 -14.68 5.08 -10.74
N PHE A 90 -15.02 3.90 -11.25
CA PHE A 90 -16.33 3.50 -11.78
C PHE A 90 -16.79 4.24 -13.06
N GLU A 91 -15.90 4.96 -13.71
CA GLU A 91 -16.13 5.61 -15.00
C GLU A 91 -15.21 5.04 -16.11
N GLU A 92 -14.44 3.97 -15.83
CA GLU A 92 -13.41 3.36 -16.69
C GLU A 92 -14.01 2.61 -17.90
N THR A 93 -14.98 3.23 -18.60
CA THR A 93 -15.74 2.59 -19.66
C THR A 93 -14.93 2.36 -20.93
N ARG A 94 -14.09 3.33 -21.31
CA ARG A 94 -13.17 3.24 -22.45
C ARG A 94 -12.08 2.21 -22.19
N THR A 95 -11.43 2.28 -21.04
CA THR A 95 -10.38 1.36 -20.63
C THR A 95 -10.91 -0.08 -20.54
N ALA A 96 -12.09 -0.27 -19.95
CA ALA A 96 -12.76 -1.57 -19.88
C ALA A 96 -13.09 -2.13 -21.28
N ALA A 97 -13.57 -1.29 -22.20
CA ALA A 97 -13.86 -1.71 -23.57
C ALA A 97 -12.57 -2.12 -24.29
N LEU A 98 -11.48 -1.34 -24.18
CA LEU A 98 -10.17 -1.66 -24.75
C LEU A 98 -9.67 -3.03 -24.27
N VAL A 99 -9.73 -3.27 -22.96
CA VAL A 99 -9.33 -4.53 -22.33
C VAL A 99 -10.21 -5.68 -22.81
N ALA A 100 -11.53 -5.55 -22.73
CA ALA A 100 -12.46 -6.60 -23.13
C ALA A 100 -12.29 -7.00 -24.60
N ASP A 101 -12.12 -6.04 -25.49
CA ASP A 101 -11.91 -6.28 -26.92
C ASP A 101 -10.57 -6.96 -27.19
N HIS A 102 -9.50 -6.57 -26.49
CA HIS A 102 -8.21 -7.23 -26.57
C HIS A 102 -8.32 -8.71 -26.14
N LEU A 103 -8.92 -8.99 -25.00
CA LEU A 103 -9.07 -10.35 -24.49
C LEU A 103 -9.94 -11.24 -25.42
N ARG A 104 -11.03 -10.67 -25.99
CA ARG A 104 -11.85 -11.37 -26.99
C ARG A 104 -11.05 -11.73 -28.25
N LYS A 105 -10.25 -10.79 -28.77
CA LYS A 105 -9.36 -11.02 -29.92
C LYS A 105 -8.33 -12.12 -29.67
N LEU A 106 -7.90 -12.31 -28.42
CA LEU A 106 -7.03 -13.41 -28.02
C LEU A 106 -7.76 -14.75 -27.83
N GLY A 107 -9.10 -14.78 -27.97
CA GLY A 107 -9.92 -16.00 -27.82
C GLY A 107 -10.15 -16.41 -26.36
N LEU A 108 -10.12 -15.47 -25.41
CA LEU A 108 -10.50 -15.70 -24.01
C LEU A 108 -12.01 -15.63 -23.85
N GLU A 109 -12.54 -16.35 -22.85
CA GLU A 109 -13.89 -16.14 -22.32
C GLU A 109 -13.88 -14.80 -21.55
N VAL A 110 -14.76 -13.86 -21.92
CA VAL A 110 -14.76 -12.51 -21.35
C VAL A 110 -16.10 -12.19 -20.71
N GLN A 111 -16.07 -11.77 -19.45
CA GLN A 111 -17.19 -11.23 -18.70
C GLN A 111 -16.94 -9.72 -18.52
N ALA A 112 -17.84 -8.89 -19.02
CA ALA A 112 -17.80 -7.43 -18.89
C ALA A 112 -19.22 -6.88 -19.14
N PRO A 113 -19.72 -5.96 -18.28
CA PRO A 113 -19.06 -5.43 -17.08
C PRO A 113 -19.13 -6.40 -15.88
N VAL A 114 -18.15 -6.31 -14.95
CA VAL A 114 -18.13 -6.99 -13.66
C VAL A 114 -17.72 -5.96 -12.60
N GLY A 115 -18.52 -5.76 -11.55
CA GLY A 115 -18.27 -4.70 -10.58
C GLY A 115 -18.39 -3.30 -11.21
N LYS A 116 -19.41 -3.05 -12.00
CA LYS A 116 -19.73 -1.88 -12.82
C LYS A 116 -18.91 -1.77 -14.11
N THR A 117 -17.61 -1.47 -14.05
CA THR A 117 -16.75 -1.25 -15.22
C THR A 117 -15.61 -2.27 -15.34
N GLY A 118 -15.47 -3.18 -14.37
CA GLY A 118 -14.41 -4.20 -14.42
C GLY A 118 -14.60 -5.25 -15.51
N VAL A 119 -13.50 -5.96 -15.82
CA VAL A 119 -13.44 -7.00 -16.84
C VAL A 119 -12.78 -8.25 -16.28
N VAL A 120 -13.39 -9.41 -16.54
CA VAL A 120 -12.80 -10.72 -16.23
C VAL A 120 -12.56 -11.49 -17.51
N GLY A 121 -11.30 -11.87 -17.74
CA GLY A 121 -10.90 -12.78 -18.82
C GLY A 121 -10.56 -14.16 -18.29
N ILE A 122 -10.92 -15.23 -19.01
CA ILE A 122 -10.58 -16.60 -18.62
C ILE A 122 -9.87 -17.29 -19.77
N LEU A 123 -8.63 -17.69 -19.54
CA LEU A 123 -7.81 -18.48 -20.44
C LEU A 123 -7.76 -19.93 -19.91
N ARG A 124 -8.45 -20.84 -20.57
CA ARG A 124 -8.33 -22.27 -20.28
C ARG A 124 -7.13 -22.85 -20.99
N GLY A 125 -6.14 -23.32 -20.25
CA GLY A 125 -4.96 -23.97 -20.79
C GLY A 125 -5.25 -25.27 -21.51
N GLY A 126 -4.28 -25.77 -22.25
CA GLY A 126 -4.40 -27.03 -23.03
C GLY A 126 -4.26 -28.30 -22.20
N LYS A 127 -3.94 -28.21 -20.91
CA LYS A 127 -3.74 -29.33 -20.01
C LYS A 127 -4.54 -29.13 -18.72
N PRO A 128 -5.01 -30.21 -18.06
CA PRO A 128 -5.64 -30.09 -16.72
C PRO A 128 -4.68 -29.47 -15.70
N GLY A 129 -5.23 -28.72 -14.73
CA GLY A 129 -4.44 -28.10 -13.69
C GLY A 129 -5.25 -27.17 -12.79
N PRO A 130 -4.59 -26.50 -11.85
CA PRO A 130 -5.23 -25.54 -10.95
C PRO A 130 -5.66 -24.26 -11.67
N VAL A 131 -6.25 -23.34 -10.89
CA VAL A 131 -6.68 -22.04 -11.36
C VAL A 131 -5.84 -20.95 -10.68
N VAL A 132 -5.34 -19.98 -11.43
CA VAL A 132 -4.66 -18.80 -10.90
C VAL A 132 -5.35 -17.53 -11.39
N ALA A 133 -5.40 -16.50 -10.53
CA ALA A 133 -5.86 -15.18 -10.94
C ALA A 133 -4.70 -14.17 -10.96
N LEU A 134 -4.73 -13.28 -11.94
CA LEU A 134 -3.83 -12.14 -12.10
C LEU A 134 -4.66 -10.87 -12.08
N ARG A 135 -4.27 -9.85 -11.28
CA ARG A 135 -5.04 -8.62 -11.10
C ARG A 135 -4.28 -7.39 -11.56
N ALA A 136 -4.98 -6.48 -12.17
CA ALA A 136 -4.61 -5.08 -12.41
C ALA A 136 -5.80 -4.17 -12.13
N ASP A 137 -5.58 -3.05 -11.47
CA ASP A 137 -6.52 -1.94 -11.33
C ASP A 137 -6.49 -1.02 -12.54
N MET A 138 -7.55 -0.21 -12.75
CA MET A 138 -7.75 0.55 -14.00
C MET A 138 -7.99 2.04 -13.82
N ASP A 139 -8.37 2.49 -12.61
CA ASP A 139 -8.87 3.85 -12.41
C ASP A 139 -7.76 4.91 -12.34
N GLY A 140 -8.12 6.11 -12.76
CA GLY A 140 -7.32 7.33 -12.61
C GLY A 140 -7.79 8.18 -11.43
N LEU A 141 -7.01 9.22 -11.12
CA LEU A 141 -7.23 10.13 -9.99
C LEU A 141 -7.59 11.54 -10.47
N PRO A 142 -8.35 12.32 -9.66
CA PRO A 142 -8.68 13.72 -9.94
C PRO A 142 -7.46 14.63 -9.69
N VAL A 143 -6.38 14.40 -10.44
CA VAL A 143 -5.10 15.10 -10.36
C VAL A 143 -4.76 15.71 -11.71
N THR A 144 -4.40 17.00 -11.74
CA THR A 144 -3.90 17.65 -12.95
C THR A 144 -2.44 17.28 -13.17
N GLU A 145 -2.13 16.58 -14.24
CA GLU A 145 -0.78 16.15 -14.56
C GLU A 145 0.15 17.32 -14.86
N LEU A 146 1.34 17.31 -14.25
CA LEU A 146 2.38 18.32 -14.46
C LEU A 146 3.65 17.75 -15.10
N VAL A 147 3.71 16.44 -15.36
CA VAL A 147 4.86 15.82 -16.06
C VAL A 147 4.81 16.22 -17.53
N ASP A 148 5.97 16.55 -18.12
CA ASP A 148 6.10 16.85 -19.53
C ASP A 148 6.34 15.57 -20.33
N LEU A 149 5.23 14.96 -20.83
CA LEU A 149 5.23 13.73 -21.61
C LEU A 149 4.51 13.95 -22.94
N PRO A 150 4.94 13.29 -24.03
CA PRO A 150 4.24 13.34 -25.31
C PRO A 150 2.79 12.84 -25.26
N PHE A 151 2.50 11.93 -24.33
CA PHE A 151 1.20 11.31 -24.06
C PHE A 151 0.59 11.76 -22.73
N LYS A 152 0.96 12.96 -22.26
CA LYS A 152 0.41 13.59 -21.07
C LYS A 152 -1.11 13.70 -21.15
N SER A 153 -1.79 13.38 -20.05
CA SER A 153 -3.24 13.55 -19.95
C SER A 153 -3.65 15.02 -20.07
N LYS A 154 -4.67 15.26 -20.89
CA LYS A 154 -5.37 16.55 -21.01
C LYS A 154 -6.83 16.44 -20.58
N VAL A 155 -7.22 15.28 -20.03
CA VAL A 155 -8.58 15.01 -19.59
C VAL A 155 -8.94 15.92 -18.42
N ARG A 156 -10.12 16.49 -18.48
CA ARG A 156 -10.71 17.29 -17.39
C ARG A 156 -12.12 16.83 -17.14
N THR A 157 -12.54 16.87 -15.89
CA THR A 157 -13.88 16.48 -15.46
C THR A 157 -14.37 17.30 -14.27
N GLN A 158 -15.64 17.15 -13.93
CA GLN A 158 -16.21 17.71 -12.70
C GLN A 158 -16.04 16.71 -11.55
N TRP A 159 -15.36 17.13 -10.49
CA TRP A 159 -15.18 16.35 -9.28
C TRP A 159 -15.55 17.21 -8.06
N GLN A 160 -16.52 16.75 -7.28
CA GLN A 160 -17.03 17.47 -6.09
C GLN A 160 -17.39 18.95 -6.37
N GLY A 161 -17.94 19.23 -7.55
CA GLY A 161 -18.37 20.58 -7.94
C GLY A 161 -17.26 21.50 -8.45
N GLN A 162 -16.06 20.97 -8.67
CA GLN A 162 -14.92 21.71 -9.24
C GLN A 162 -14.40 21.01 -10.49
N GLU A 163 -13.91 21.81 -11.46
CA GLU A 163 -13.23 21.28 -12.62
C GLU A 163 -11.80 20.88 -12.25
N VAL A 164 -11.45 19.61 -12.47
CA VAL A 164 -10.14 19.03 -12.18
C VAL A 164 -9.57 18.33 -13.39
N GLY A 165 -8.23 18.21 -13.47
CA GLY A 165 -7.58 17.27 -14.39
C GLY A 165 -7.73 15.85 -13.91
N VAL A 166 -7.57 14.87 -14.82
CA VAL A 166 -7.52 13.46 -14.48
C VAL A 166 -6.18 12.90 -14.92
N MET A 167 -5.55 12.09 -14.08
CA MET A 167 -4.23 11.50 -14.32
C MET A 167 -4.14 10.10 -13.73
N HIS A 168 -3.42 9.18 -14.38
CA HIS A 168 -2.95 7.95 -13.76
C HIS A 168 -1.79 8.24 -12.79
N ALA A 169 -2.07 9.04 -11.75
CA ALA A 169 -1.06 9.44 -10.76
C ALA A 169 -0.64 8.30 -9.82
N CYS A 170 -1.36 7.18 -9.81
CA CYS A 170 -0.98 5.95 -9.11
C CYS A 170 -0.28 4.93 -10.01
N GLY A 171 -0.37 5.10 -11.34
CA GLY A 171 0.31 4.26 -12.33
C GLY A 171 -0.47 3.04 -12.79
N HIS A 172 -1.80 3.02 -12.62
CA HIS A 172 -2.68 1.90 -13.01
C HIS A 172 -2.66 1.66 -14.53
N ASP A 173 -2.36 2.66 -15.35
CA ASP A 173 -2.07 2.52 -16.78
C ASP A 173 -0.97 1.49 -17.06
N ASN A 174 0.08 1.44 -16.21
CA ASN A 174 1.13 0.43 -16.30
C ASN A 174 0.59 -0.95 -15.92
N HIS A 175 -0.25 -1.06 -14.88
CA HIS A 175 -0.80 -2.33 -14.40
C HIS A 175 -1.69 -2.95 -15.46
N VAL A 176 -2.60 -2.17 -16.07
CA VAL A 176 -3.48 -2.62 -17.16
C VAL A 176 -2.65 -3.10 -18.36
N ALA A 177 -1.69 -2.29 -18.81
CA ALA A 177 -0.86 -2.62 -19.96
C ALA A 177 -0.01 -3.88 -19.72
N ILE A 178 0.57 -4.03 -18.51
CA ILE A 178 1.30 -5.23 -18.12
C ILE A 178 0.40 -6.46 -18.18
N LEU A 179 -0.83 -6.37 -17.64
CA LEU A 179 -1.73 -7.52 -17.60
C LEU A 179 -2.30 -7.86 -18.98
N MET A 180 -2.56 -6.86 -19.85
CA MET A 180 -2.90 -7.09 -21.26
C MET A 180 -1.76 -7.81 -22.00
N GLY A 181 -0.51 -7.37 -21.77
CA GLY A 181 0.67 -8.02 -22.35
C GLY A 181 0.86 -9.44 -21.83
N ALA A 182 0.64 -9.67 -20.53
CA ALA A 182 0.68 -11.01 -19.96
C ALA A 182 -0.41 -11.91 -20.57
N ALA A 183 -1.61 -11.40 -20.79
CA ALA A 183 -2.69 -12.14 -21.44
C ALA A 183 -2.31 -12.54 -22.88
N GLU A 184 -1.69 -11.64 -23.66
CA GLU A 184 -1.24 -11.93 -25.02
C GLU A 184 -0.14 -13.00 -25.08
N VAL A 185 0.88 -12.89 -24.21
CA VAL A 185 1.94 -13.90 -24.11
C VAL A 185 1.36 -15.26 -23.76
N LEU A 186 0.50 -15.33 -22.73
CA LEU A 186 -0.09 -16.58 -22.23
C LEU A 186 -1.08 -17.18 -23.22
N ALA A 187 -1.90 -16.38 -23.89
CA ALA A 187 -2.79 -16.86 -24.96
C ALA A 187 -2.00 -17.50 -26.11
N GLY A 188 -0.88 -16.89 -26.50
CA GLY A 188 0.00 -17.40 -27.55
C GLY A 188 0.74 -18.70 -27.20
N MET A 189 0.62 -19.18 -25.95
CA MET A 189 1.18 -20.47 -25.49
C MET A 189 0.14 -21.34 -24.78
N LYS A 190 -1.14 -21.11 -25.02
CA LYS A 190 -2.27 -21.76 -24.39
C LYS A 190 -2.17 -23.28 -24.33
N ALA A 191 -1.72 -23.93 -25.44
CA ALA A 191 -1.63 -25.37 -25.53
C ALA A 191 -0.63 -26.00 -24.52
N GLN A 192 0.38 -25.26 -24.10
CA GLN A 192 1.41 -25.70 -23.17
C GLN A 192 1.04 -25.47 -21.70
N ILE A 193 0.08 -24.58 -21.42
CA ILE A 193 -0.29 -24.15 -20.06
C ILE A 193 -1.15 -25.23 -19.41
N PRO A 194 -0.79 -25.72 -18.20
CA PRO A 194 -1.69 -26.52 -17.37
C PRO A 194 -2.67 -25.62 -16.62
N GLY A 195 -3.93 -26.06 -16.46
CA GLY A 195 -4.94 -25.36 -15.66
C GLY A 195 -5.56 -24.13 -16.35
N THR A 196 -6.00 -23.17 -15.56
CA THR A 196 -6.74 -21.98 -16.02
C THR A 196 -6.16 -20.72 -15.43
N ILE A 197 -6.14 -19.65 -16.23
CA ILE A 197 -5.72 -18.31 -15.78
C ILE A 197 -6.93 -17.38 -15.87
N LYS A 198 -7.24 -16.69 -14.75
CA LYS A 198 -8.18 -15.57 -14.71
C LYS A 198 -7.42 -14.26 -14.75
N PHE A 199 -7.88 -13.33 -15.56
CA PHE A 199 -7.39 -11.96 -15.62
C PHE A 199 -8.47 -11.07 -15.01
N LEU A 200 -8.14 -10.38 -13.93
CA LEU A 200 -9.04 -9.48 -13.21
C LEU A 200 -8.58 -8.04 -13.48
N PHE A 201 -9.30 -7.34 -14.32
CA PHE A 201 -9.10 -5.90 -14.55
C PHE A 201 -10.11 -5.17 -13.68
N GLN A 202 -9.60 -4.60 -12.61
CA GLN A 202 -10.41 -4.08 -11.51
C GLN A 202 -10.66 -2.59 -11.66
N PRO A 203 -11.91 -2.12 -11.55
CA PRO A 203 -12.23 -0.70 -11.45
C PRO A 203 -12.06 -0.18 -10.03
N ALA A 204 -12.01 1.14 -9.88
CA ALA A 204 -12.28 1.86 -8.62
C ALA A 204 -11.50 1.35 -7.40
N GLU A 205 -10.19 1.15 -7.55
CA GLU A 205 -9.30 0.81 -6.44
C GLU A 205 -9.21 1.98 -5.46
N GLU A 206 -9.16 3.22 -5.94
CA GLU A 206 -8.93 4.46 -5.21
C GLU A 206 -10.10 4.86 -4.28
N GLY A 207 -10.43 3.94 -3.37
CA GLY A 207 -11.34 4.20 -2.24
C GLY A 207 -12.82 3.98 -2.49
N LEU A 208 -13.26 3.54 -3.68
CA LEU A 208 -14.69 3.29 -3.96
C LEU A 208 -15.08 1.80 -3.90
N GLY A 209 -14.11 0.88 -3.62
CA GLY A 209 -14.37 -0.52 -3.33
C GLY A 209 -14.66 -1.38 -4.56
N GLY A 210 -13.94 -1.16 -5.64
CA GLY A 210 -14.08 -1.90 -6.89
C GLY A 210 -13.81 -3.39 -6.77
N ALA A 211 -12.82 -3.80 -5.96
CA ALA A 211 -12.58 -5.21 -5.69
C ALA A 211 -13.80 -5.89 -5.07
N GLN A 212 -14.45 -5.24 -4.08
CA GLN A 212 -15.64 -5.79 -3.44
C GLN A 212 -16.82 -5.86 -4.42
N ALA A 213 -16.98 -4.84 -5.29
CA ALA A 213 -18.01 -4.86 -6.33
C ALA A 213 -17.79 -6.03 -7.29
N MET A 214 -16.56 -6.28 -7.75
CA MET A 214 -16.23 -7.42 -8.61
C MET A 214 -16.48 -8.77 -7.93
N VAL A 215 -16.13 -8.91 -6.65
CA VAL A 215 -16.36 -10.16 -5.88
C VAL A 215 -17.86 -10.43 -5.71
N ASN A 216 -18.64 -9.38 -5.42
CA ASN A 216 -20.10 -9.48 -5.32
C ASN A 216 -20.73 -9.95 -6.64
N ASP A 217 -20.23 -9.47 -7.78
CA ASP A 217 -20.65 -9.89 -9.12
C ASP A 217 -20.06 -11.24 -9.56
N GLY A 218 -19.30 -11.91 -8.69
CA GLY A 218 -18.84 -13.26 -8.93
C GLY A 218 -17.50 -13.39 -9.65
N ALA A 219 -16.66 -12.36 -9.68
CA ALA A 219 -15.34 -12.39 -10.34
C ALA A 219 -14.46 -13.56 -9.89
N LEU A 220 -14.61 -14.05 -8.66
CA LEU A 220 -13.88 -15.21 -8.13
C LEU A 220 -14.62 -16.54 -8.30
N LYS A 221 -15.82 -16.55 -8.90
CA LYS A 221 -16.60 -17.79 -9.13
C LYS A 221 -16.28 -18.36 -10.51
N ALA A 222 -16.55 -19.63 -10.72
CA ALA A 222 -16.60 -20.38 -11.99
C ALA A 222 -15.48 -20.07 -13.00
N PRO A 223 -14.23 -20.41 -12.78
CA PRO A 223 -13.70 -21.22 -11.68
C PRO A 223 -13.16 -20.37 -10.52
N VAL A 224 -13.11 -20.95 -9.31
CA VAL A 224 -12.50 -20.33 -8.14
C VAL A 224 -10.98 -20.44 -8.25
N PRO A 225 -10.21 -19.33 -8.10
CA PRO A 225 -8.75 -19.38 -8.11
C PRO A 225 -8.18 -20.10 -6.88
N ASN A 226 -7.06 -20.80 -7.06
CA ASN A 226 -6.26 -21.39 -6.01
C ASN A 226 -5.19 -20.42 -5.47
N ALA A 227 -4.86 -19.39 -6.23
CA ALA A 227 -3.98 -18.29 -5.85
C ALA A 227 -4.29 -17.03 -6.66
N VAL A 228 -3.99 -15.86 -6.09
CA VAL A 228 -4.14 -14.56 -6.74
C VAL A 228 -2.80 -13.81 -6.70
N PHE A 229 -2.38 -13.25 -7.84
CA PHE A 229 -1.19 -12.41 -7.95
C PHE A 229 -1.57 -11.00 -8.42
N GLY A 230 -1.00 -10.00 -7.75
CA GLY A 230 -1.10 -8.59 -8.12
C GLY A 230 0.24 -7.90 -8.03
N LEU A 231 0.42 -6.84 -8.79
CA LEU A 231 1.56 -5.93 -8.66
C LEU A 231 1.10 -4.49 -8.58
N HIS A 232 1.94 -3.65 -8.00
CA HIS A 232 1.79 -2.20 -8.04
C HIS A 232 3.11 -1.54 -8.42
N VAL A 233 3.09 -0.56 -9.30
CA VAL A 233 4.28 0.23 -9.61
C VAL A 233 4.62 1.17 -8.45
N TRP A 234 5.91 1.25 -8.12
CA TRP A 234 6.37 1.99 -6.94
C TRP A 234 7.68 2.73 -7.25
N PRO A 235 7.98 3.86 -6.61
CA PRO A 235 9.21 4.62 -6.86
C PRO A 235 10.46 3.93 -6.31
N ASN A 236 10.70 2.69 -6.75
CA ASN A 236 11.95 1.94 -6.57
C ASN A 236 12.71 1.92 -7.90
N THR A 237 13.97 1.49 -7.90
CA THR A 237 14.78 1.36 -9.12
C THR A 237 14.06 0.54 -10.19
N VAL A 238 14.01 1.04 -11.41
CA VAL A 238 13.32 0.43 -12.55
C VAL A 238 13.68 -1.06 -12.71
N GLY A 239 12.64 -1.90 -12.81
CA GLY A 239 12.79 -3.34 -12.97
C GLY A 239 13.17 -4.11 -11.69
N SER A 240 13.28 -3.45 -10.52
CA SER A 240 13.36 -4.14 -9.23
C SER A 240 11.98 -4.65 -8.79
N ILE A 241 11.98 -5.69 -7.98
CA ILE A 241 10.77 -6.20 -7.32
C ILE A 241 10.96 -6.04 -5.81
N ALA A 242 10.04 -5.32 -5.16
CA ALA A 242 10.04 -5.19 -3.72
C ALA A 242 8.88 -5.99 -3.11
N ILE A 243 9.17 -6.81 -2.12
CA ILE A 243 8.20 -7.76 -1.53
C ILE A 243 8.53 -8.03 -0.06
N ARG A 244 7.56 -8.52 0.66
CA ARG A 244 7.73 -9.14 1.99
C ARG A 244 6.67 -10.22 2.22
N GLN A 245 6.94 -11.14 3.12
CA GLN A 245 5.96 -12.07 3.66
C GLN A 245 5.06 -11.37 4.69
N GLY A 246 3.83 -11.81 4.80
CA GLY A 246 2.86 -11.23 5.73
C GLY A 246 2.41 -9.83 5.31
N PRO A 247 2.09 -8.94 6.26
CA PRO A 247 1.55 -7.63 5.96
C PRO A 247 2.50 -6.79 5.13
N ILE A 248 2.07 -6.34 3.94
CA ILE A 248 2.86 -5.48 3.04
C ILE A 248 2.31 -4.05 2.97
N MET A 249 0.97 -3.88 3.00
CA MET A 249 0.34 -2.56 3.07
C MET A 249 -0.68 -2.51 4.20
N ALA A 250 -0.85 -1.32 4.79
CA ALA A 250 -1.74 -1.12 5.92
C ALA A 250 -3.22 -1.22 5.53
N ALA A 251 -4.05 -1.66 6.46
CA ALA A 251 -5.47 -1.35 6.42
C ALA A 251 -5.68 0.12 6.75
N ALA A 252 -6.53 0.79 5.97
CA ALA A 252 -6.98 2.15 6.22
C ALA A 252 -8.37 2.14 6.86
N GLY A 253 -8.54 2.91 7.91
CA GLY A 253 -9.84 3.20 8.51
C GLY A 253 -9.98 4.68 8.77
N ASN A 254 -11.22 5.16 8.83
CA ASN A 254 -11.53 6.54 9.17
C ASN A 254 -12.35 6.59 10.46
N PHE A 255 -12.25 7.71 11.19
CA PHE A 255 -13.13 7.96 12.31
C PHE A 255 -13.60 9.40 12.31
N LYS A 256 -14.79 9.61 12.88
CA LYS A 256 -15.37 10.92 13.12
C LYS A 256 -15.83 10.98 14.58
N ILE A 257 -15.48 12.06 15.27
CA ILE A 257 -15.88 12.30 16.63
C ILE A 257 -16.62 13.64 16.67
N ILE A 258 -17.84 13.64 17.20
CA ILE A 258 -18.63 14.84 17.43
C ILE A 258 -18.68 15.05 18.93
N VAL A 259 -18.03 16.10 19.42
CA VAL A 259 -18.09 16.50 20.83
C VAL A 259 -19.20 17.51 20.99
N LYS A 260 -20.22 17.17 21.77
CA LYS A 260 -21.35 18.03 22.11
C LYS A 260 -21.16 18.63 23.50
N GLY A 261 -21.12 19.93 23.54
CA GLY A 261 -21.09 20.75 24.77
C GLY A 261 -22.38 21.53 24.97
N ARG A 262 -22.25 22.71 25.55
CA ARG A 262 -23.36 23.64 25.73
C ARG A 262 -22.87 25.07 25.48
N GLN A 263 -23.46 25.71 24.46
CA GLN A 263 -23.11 27.07 24.05
C GLN A 263 -23.30 28.08 25.18
N THR A 264 -22.37 29.04 25.26
CA THR A 264 -22.45 30.16 26.21
C THR A 264 -21.58 31.32 25.75
N HIS A 265 -21.70 32.47 26.47
CA HIS A 265 -20.81 33.60 26.23
C HIS A 265 -19.37 33.26 26.62
N GLY A 266 -18.37 33.59 25.80
CA GLY A 266 -16.96 33.26 26.05
C GLY A 266 -16.38 33.79 27.38
N SER A 267 -16.98 34.87 27.98
CA SER A 267 -16.59 35.39 29.28
C SER A 267 -17.26 34.66 30.45
N GLN A 268 -18.19 33.71 30.19
CA GLN A 268 -18.95 32.97 31.22
C GLN A 268 -18.87 31.46 31.00
N PRO A 269 -17.66 30.86 30.95
CA PRO A 269 -17.49 29.44 30.59
C PRO A 269 -18.20 28.50 31.61
N TRP A 270 -18.35 28.90 32.86
CA TRP A 270 -19.06 28.13 33.88
C TRP A 270 -20.56 27.97 33.62
N SER A 271 -21.15 28.78 32.72
CA SER A 271 -22.55 28.69 32.33
C SER A 271 -22.78 27.74 31.14
N GLY A 272 -21.72 27.22 30.57
CA GLY A 272 -21.73 26.29 29.43
C GLY A 272 -20.93 25.01 29.66
N ILE A 273 -20.63 24.31 28.58
CA ILE A 273 -19.68 23.20 28.50
C ILE A 273 -18.88 23.42 27.23
N ASP A 274 -17.57 23.64 27.35
CA ASP A 274 -16.72 24.03 26.22
C ASP A 274 -16.24 22.80 25.41
N PRO A 275 -16.83 22.52 24.23
CA PRO A 275 -16.42 21.38 23.43
C PRO A 275 -15.06 21.57 22.74
N ILE A 276 -14.54 22.81 22.62
CA ILE A 276 -13.22 23.07 22.06
C ILE A 276 -12.14 22.58 23.02
N VAL A 277 -12.25 22.91 24.30
CA VAL A 277 -11.30 22.44 25.33
C VAL A 277 -11.36 20.92 25.46
N VAL A 278 -12.57 20.35 25.52
CA VAL A 278 -12.78 18.89 25.58
C VAL A 278 -12.18 18.19 24.35
N SER A 279 -12.40 18.72 23.14
CA SER A 279 -11.82 18.16 21.91
C SER A 279 -10.30 18.20 21.90
N SER A 280 -9.70 19.26 22.44
CA SER A 280 -8.24 19.37 22.55
C SER A 280 -7.67 18.28 23.47
N GLN A 281 -8.34 17.99 24.60
CA GLN A 281 -7.97 16.88 25.49
C GLN A 281 -8.14 15.52 24.81
N ILE A 282 -9.21 15.33 24.04
CA ILE A 282 -9.43 14.11 23.25
C ILE A 282 -8.28 13.91 22.26
N VAL A 283 -7.88 14.94 21.50
CA VAL A 283 -6.76 14.85 20.54
C VAL A 283 -5.50 14.35 21.25
N LEU A 284 -5.14 14.91 22.42
CA LEU A 284 -3.98 14.48 23.22
C LEU A 284 -4.16 13.05 23.74
N GLY A 285 -5.35 12.71 24.26
CA GLY A 285 -5.67 11.37 24.74
C GLY A 285 -5.54 10.31 23.65
N LEU A 286 -6.02 10.59 22.45
CA LEU A 286 -5.92 9.66 21.31
C LEU A 286 -4.46 9.33 20.94
N GLN A 287 -3.52 10.31 21.06
CA GLN A 287 -2.11 10.05 20.78
C GLN A 287 -1.49 9.02 21.74
N THR A 288 -2.04 8.90 22.97
CA THR A 288 -1.56 7.91 23.94
C THR A 288 -1.90 6.47 23.54
N ILE A 289 -2.92 6.27 22.70
CA ILE A 289 -3.29 4.93 22.22
C ILE A 289 -2.13 4.34 21.42
N ALA A 290 -1.67 5.03 20.38
CA ALA A 290 -0.58 4.56 19.53
C ALA A 290 0.77 4.49 20.29
N SER A 291 1.03 5.41 21.23
CA SER A 291 2.33 5.50 21.89
C SER A 291 2.45 4.72 23.21
N ARG A 292 1.34 4.36 23.89
CA ARG A 292 1.35 3.76 25.23
C ARG A 292 0.47 2.52 25.40
N GLN A 293 -0.49 2.28 24.50
CA GLN A 293 -1.49 1.24 24.68
C GLN A 293 -1.42 0.13 23.65
N VAL A 294 -0.63 0.29 22.59
CA VAL A 294 -0.41 -0.68 21.51
C VAL A 294 1.01 -1.22 21.60
N ASN A 295 1.21 -2.49 21.30
CA ASN A 295 2.54 -3.08 21.20
C ASN A 295 3.24 -2.62 19.90
N VAL A 296 3.93 -1.49 19.95
CA VAL A 296 4.65 -0.90 18.82
C VAL A 296 5.82 -1.76 18.32
N ALA A 297 6.30 -2.71 19.13
CA ALA A 297 7.35 -3.65 18.72
C ALA A 297 6.81 -4.80 17.88
N TYR A 298 5.50 -5.05 17.90
CA TYR A 298 4.87 -6.08 17.08
C TYR A 298 4.64 -5.58 15.66
N LEU A 299 3.82 -4.55 15.49
CA LEU A 299 3.54 -3.90 14.22
C LEU A 299 3.27 -2.41 14.44
N PRO A 300 3.74 -1.53 13.54
CA PRO A 300 3.48 -0.10 13.67
C PRO A 300 2.02 0.23 13.44
N THR A 301 1.56 1.34 14.04
CA THR A 301 0.24 1.92 13.83
C THR A 301 0.34 3.43 13.71
N VAL A 302 -0.56 4.04 12.94
CA VAL A 302 -0.67 5.50 12.84
C VAL A 302 -2.11 5.89 13.12
N LEU A 303 -2.28 6.82 14.06
CA LEU A 303 -3.55 7.42 14.44
C LEU A 303 -3.43 8.93 14.27
N THR A 304 -4.19 9.50 13.35
CA THR A 304 -4.11 10.93 13.01
C THR A 304 -5.49 11.57 13.12
N VAL A 305 -5.56 12.71 13.84
CA VAL A 305 -6.69 13.65 13.70
C VAL A 305 -6.26 14.66 12.63
N GLY A 306 -6.87 14.56 11.45
CA GLY A 306 -6.53 15.39 10.30
C GLY A 306 -7.34 16.69 10.21
N GLN A 307 -8.50 16.71 10.86
CA GLN A 307 -9.40 17.87 10.87
C GLN A 307 -10.05 18.04 12.23
N ILE A 308 -10.13 19.28 12.69
CA ILE A 308 -10.92 19.72 13.83
C ILE A 308 -11.64 21.02 13.46
N ALA A 309 -12.95 21.08 13.64
CA ALA A 309 -13.78 22.22 13.26
C ALA A 309 -14.88 22.47 14.29
N GLY A 310 -15.04 23.73 14.70
CA GLY A 310 -16.08 24.18 15.63
C GLY A 310 -15.93 25.64 15.98
N GLY A 311 -17.06 26.28 16.36
CA GLY A 311 -17.12 27.70 16.64
C GLY A 311 -17.20 28.59 15.38
N ASN A 312 -17.78 29.76 15.54
CA ASN A 312 -17.94 30.75 14.47
C ASN A 312 -17.52 32.17 14.90
N ARG A 313 -17.26 32.37 16.19
CA ARG A 313 -16.93 33.69 16.74
C ARG A 313 -16.10 33.56 18.03
N SER A 314 -15.12 34.43 18.20
CA SER A 314 -14.14 34.37 19.28
C SER A 314 -14.72 34.54 20.71
N ASN A 315 -15.87 35.18 20.84
CA ASN A 315 -16.54 35.44 22.12
C ASN A 315 -17.74 34.50 22.41
N ILE A 316 -17.87 33.39 21.64
CA ILE A 316 -18.91 32.39 21.83
C ILE A 316 -18.23 31.02 21.99
N ILE A 317 -18.54 30.34 23.11
CA ILE A 317 -18.28 28.90 23.26
C ILE A 317 -19.34 28.17 22.43
N PRO A 318 -18.96 27.35 21.43
CA PRO A 318 -19.94 26.68 20.56
C PRO A 318 -20.68 25.55 21.30
N ASP A 319 -21.70 25.00 20.66
CA ASP A 319 -22.41 23.82 21.16
C ASP A 319 -21.75 22.51 20.76
N SER A 320 -20.92 22.52 19.71
CA SER A 320 -20.27 21.31 19.21
C SER A 320 -18.95 21.57 18.48
N VAL A 321 -18.11 20.52 18.44
CA VAL A 321 -16.88 20.42 17.65
C VAL A 321 -16.86 19.06 16.95
N VAL A 322 -16.46 19.06 15.68
CA VAL A 322 -16.29 17.85 14.88
C VAL A 322 -14.80 17.61 14.64
N MET A 323 -14.36 16.38 14.84
CA MET A 323 -13.03 15.89 14.49
C MET A 323 -13.15 14.75 13.48
N VAL A 324 -12.27 14.73 12.49
CA VAL A 324 -12.14 13.63 11.52
C VAL A 324 -10.69 13.17 11.48
N GLY A 325 -10.50 11.87 11.45
CA GLY A 325 -9.16 11.29 11.46
C GLY A 325 -9.07 9.96 10.75
N THR A 326 -7.83 9.45 10.67
CA THR A 326 -7.51 8.18 10.02
C THR A 326 -6.77 7.24 10.98
N LEU A 327 -6.94 5.94 10.74
CA LEU A 327 -6.26 4.86 11.43
C LEU A 327 -5.57 3.97 10.39
N ARG A 328 -4.28 3.69 10.58
CA ARG A 328 -3.50 2.74 9.77
C ARG A 328 -2.94 1.65 10.66
N THR A 329 -3.16 0.39 10.27
CA THR A 329 -2.68 -0.79 11.02
C THR A 329 -2.32 -1.93 10.07
N PHE A 330 -1.49 -2.85 10.55
CA PHE A 330 -1.10 -4.06 9.79
C PHE A 330 -1.68 -5.34 10.39
N ASP A 331 -2.62 -5.21 11.31
CA ASP A 331 -3.29 -6.34 11.96
C ASP A 331 -4.75 -6.00 12.26
N ASP A 332 -5.66 -6.89 11.90
CA ASP A 332 -7.10 -6.64 12.01
C ASP A 332 -7.59 -6.69 13.48
N ALA A 333 -6.97 -7.54 14.31
CA ALA A 333 -7.30 -7.62 15.74
C ALA A 333 -6.81 -6.35 16.47
N MET A 334 -5.59 -5.89 16.16
CA MET A 334 -5.06 -4.62 16.65
C MET A 334 -5.95 -3.45 16.23
N ARG A 335 -6.41 -3.43 14.98
CA ARG A 335 -7.31 -2.38 14.46
C ARG A 335 -8.62 -2.34 15.25
N ALA A 336 -9.23 -3.49 15.50
CA ALA A 336 -10.46 -3.59 16.28
C ALA A 336 -10.26 -3.10 17.72
N ASP A 337 -9.15 -3.44 18.36
CA ASP A 337 -8.79 -2.98 19.71
C ASP A 337 -8.58 -1.45 19.75
N ILE A 338 -7.83 -0.89 18.76
CA ILE A 338 -7.63 0.55 18.68
C ILE A 338 -8.96 1.29 18.47
N ALA A 339 -9.86 0.77 17.63
CA ALA A 339 -11.18 1.36 17.43
C ALA A 339 -11.99 1.44 18.74
N MET A 340 -11.96 0.39 19.55
CA MET A 340 -12.59 0.40 20.88
C MET A 340 -11.94 1.43 21.82
N ARG A 341 -10.60 1.56 21.78
CA ARG A 341 -9.87 2.53 22.59
C ARG A 341 -10.16 3.97 22.17
N ILE A 342 -10.25 4.26 20.86
CA ILE A 342 -10.65 5.57 20.35
C ILE A 342 -12.01 5.96 20.94
N LYS A 343 -13.00 5.07 20.81
CA LYS A 343 -14.34 5.31 21.33
C LYS A 343 -14.32 5.58 22.82
N ARG A 344 -13.77 4.68 23.61
CA ARG A 344 -13.68 4.81 25.06
C ARG A 344 -12.97 6.11 25.49
N THR A 345 -11.79 6.39 24.93
CA THR A 345 -11.01 7.59 25.29
C THR A 345 -11.78 8.87 25.02
N ALA A 346 -12.48 8.95 23.87
CA ALA A 346 -13.27 10.12 23.52
C ALA A 346 -14.50 10.28 24.45
N GLU A 347 -15.21 9.19 24.71
CA GLU A 347 -16.41 9.20 25.58
C GLU A 347 -16.07 9.51 27.03
N ASP A 348 -15.01 8.91 27.60
CA ASP A 348 -14.61 9.12 28.99
C ASP A 348 -14.10 10.56 29.21
N ILE A 349 -13.28 11.11 28.32
CA ILE A 349 -12.82 12.50 28.39
C ILE A 349 -14.01 13.48 28.28
N ALA A 350 -14.91 13.27 27.34
CA ALA A 350 -16.09 14.10 27.20
C ALA A 350 -16.97 14.05 28.46
N HIS A 351 -17.22 12.84 28.96
CA HIS A 351 -18.02 12.63 30.17
C HIS A 351 -17.43 13.34 31.41
N SER A 352 -16.10 13.30 31.58
CA SER A 352 -15.41 13.95 32.72
C SER A 352 -15.64 15.47 32.76
N ALA A 353 -15.94 16.09 31.62
CA ALA A 353 -16.25 17.53 31.50
C ALA A 353 -17.76 17.82 31.41
N GLY A 354 -18.63 16.83 31.58
CA GLY A 354 -20.07 16.97 31.40
C GLY A 354 -20.51 17.10 29.91
N ALA A 355 -19.60 16.87 28.97
CA ALA A 355 -19.87 16.82 27.52
C ALA A 355 -20.27 15.41 27.08
N THR A 356 -20.63 15.26 25.79
CA THR A 356 -20.89 13.97 25.16
C THR A 356 -20.05 13.85 23.90
N ALA A 357 -19.38 12.71 23.69
CA ALA A 357 -18.76 12.38 22.40
C ALA A 357 -19.58 11.33 21.66
N ILE A 358 -19.84 11.57 20.38
CA ILE A 358 -20.42 10.59 19.44
C ILE A 358 -19.27 10.15 18.53
N VAL A 359 -18.98 8.85 18.52
CA VAL A 359 -17.84 8.28 17.79
C VAL A 359 -18.34 7.34 16.72
N GLU A 360 -18.07 7.70 15.48
CA GLU A 360 -18.31 6.89 14.28
C GLU A 360 -16.95 6.38 13.78
N ILE A 361 -16.83 5.07 13.56
CA ILE A 361 -15.59 4.46 13.07
C ILE A 361 -15.93 3.61 11.85
N ASP A 362 -15.42 4.02 10.72
CA ASP A 362 -15.38 3.19 9.53
C ASP A 362 -14.14 2.27 9.63
N ARG A 363 -14.39 0.97 9.63
CA ARG A 363 -13.33 -0.03 9.74
C ARG A 363 -12.43 -0.07 8.49
N GLY A 364 -12.90 0.51 7.37
CA GLY A 364 -12.14 0.61 6.14
C GLY A 364 -11.74 -0.73 5.51
N GLY A 365 -10.68 -0.69 4.69
CA GLY A 365 -10.15 -1.84 3.97
C GLY A 365 -9.47 -2.89 4.86
N LEU A 366 -9.09 -4.00 4.24
CA LEU A 366 -8.33 -5.09 4.85
C LEU A 366 -6.82 -4.80 4.80
N VAL A 367 -6.06 -5.48 5.66
CA VAL A 367 -4.59 -5.48 5.56
C VAL A 367 -4.18 -6.27 4.32
N THR A 368 -3.37 -5.68 3.43
CA THR A 368 -2.77 -6.42 2.32
C THR A 368 -1.67 -7.32 2.86
N LYS A 369 -1.92 -8.63 2.82
CA LYS A 369 -1.01 -9.65 3.35
C LYS A 369 -0.61 -10.62 2.25
N ASN A 370 0.69 -10.83 2.11
CA ASN A 370 1.22 -11.91 1.30
C ASN A 370 1.17 -13.23 2.07
N ASP A 371 0.58 -14.26 1.49
CA ASP A 371 0.65 -15.60 2.05
C ASP A 371 2.10 -16.06 2.13
N THR A 372 2.54 -16.50 3.31
CA THR A 372 3.94 -16.81 3.57
C THR A 372 4.41 -18.03 2.78
N THR A 373 3.59 -19.08 2.75
CA THR A 373 3.89 -20.33 2.04
C THR A 373 3.95 -20.10 0.53
N LEU A 374 2.97 -19.37 -0.01
CA LEU A 374 2.94 -19.02 -1.43
C LEU A 374 4.12 -18.10 -1.80
N THR A 375 4.47 -17.15 -0.93
CA THR A 375 5.60 -16.24 -1.15
C THR A 375 6.93 -17.01 -1.21
N ASP A 376 7.19 -17.92 -0.27
CA ASP A 376 8.38 -18.76 -0.29
C ASP A 376 8.44 -19.62 -1.55
N ARG A 377 7.32 -20.22 -1.92
CA ARG A 377 7.19 -21.04 -3.13
C ARG A 377 7.49 -20.28 -4.40
N MET A 378 7.05 -19.01 -4.50
CA MET A 378 7.18 -18.19 -5.70
C MET A 378 8.42 -17.28 -5.69
N MET A 379 9.16 -17.20 -4.58
CA MET A 379 10.38 -16.40 -4.48
C MET A 379 11.45 -16.74 -5.53
N PRO A 380 11.72 -18.03 -5.86
CA PRO A 380 12.66 -18.35 -6.96
C PRO A 380 12.22 -17.74 -8.31
N THR A 381 10.93 -17.73 -8.59
CA THR A 381 10.37 -17.09 -9.80
C THR A 381 10.63 -15.60 -9.79
N LEU A 382 10.28 -14.90 -8.70
CA LEU A 382 10.48 -13.45 -8.58
C LEU A 382 11.96 -13.07 -8.71
N LYS A 383 12.87 -13.82 -8.07
CA LYS A 383 14.33 -13.62 -8.19
C LYS A 383 14.84 -13.80 -9.61
N ARG A 384 14.28 -14.73 -10.37
CA ARG A 384 14.64 -14.99 -11.76
C ARG A 384 14.22 -13.87 -12.70
N VAL A 385 13.05 -13.26 -12.46
CA VAL A 385 12.43 -12.31 -13.39
C VAL A 385 12.76 -10.85 -13.09
N ALA A 386 13.19 -10.52 -11.88
CA ALA A 386 13.52 -9.16 -11.46
C ALA A 386 14.80 -8.67 -12.14
N ALA A 387 14.68 -7.74 -13.09
CA ALA A 387 15.82 -7.22 -13.86
C ALA A 387 16.85 -6.47 -12.99
N SER A 388 16.39 -5.80 -11.92
CA SER A 388 17.23 -5.08 -10.96
C SER A 388 17.20 -5.70 -9.55
N GLY A 389 16.88 -7.01 -9.47
CA GLY A 389 16.89 -7.80 -8.24
C GLY A 389 15.62 -7.67 -7.39
N VAL A 390 15.58 -8.49 -6.33
CA VAL A 390 14.46 -8.51 -5.36
C VAL A 390 14.92 -7.87 -4.06
N GLN A 391 14.11 -6.97 -3.54
CA GLN A 391 14.30 -6.27 -2.28
C GLN A 391 13.26 -6.74 -1.25
N PHE A 392 13.70 -7.06 -0.04
CA PHE A 392 12.80 -7.27 1.10
C PHE A 392 12.57 -5.93 1.80
N ILE A 393 11.31 -5.53 1.93
CA ILE A 393 10.93 -4.20 2.42
C ILE A 393 10.20 -4.25 3.77
N ASN A 394 10.23 -3.13 4.48
CA ASN A 394 9.30 -2.88 5.57
C ASN A 394 7.88 -2.67 5.00
N PRO A 395 6.82 -2.92 5.80
CA PRO A 395 5.47 -2.65 5.35
C PRO A 395 5.25 -1.16 5.11
N VAL A 396 4.46 -0.81 4.10
CA VAL A 396 4.15 0.59 3.76
C VAL A 396 2.78 1.00 4.31
N MET A 397 2.63 2.27 4.69
CA MET A 397 1.40 2.81 5.30
C MET A 397 0.28 3.10 4.27
N GLY A 398 0.54 2.93 2.98
CA GLY A 398 -0.49 2.92 1.95
C GLY A 398 -1.49 1.79 2.18
N SER A 399 -2.69 1.92 1.63
CA SER A 399 -3.74 0.90 1.65
C SER A 399 -4.10 0.50 0.23
N GLU A 400 -4.71 -0.66 0.09
CA GLU A 400 -5.04 -1.31 -1.18
C GLU A 400 -6.26 -2.21 -0.96
N ASP A 401 -7.13 -2.39 -1.96
CA ASP A 401 -8.30 -3.26 -1.84
C ASP A 401 -8.10 -4.67 -2.45
N PHE A 402 -6.92 -4.97 -3.02
CA PHE A 402 -6.49 -6.30 -3.42
C PHE A 402 -6.79 -7.41 -2.40
N PRO A 403 -6.64 -7.21 -1.06
CA PRO A 403 -6.94 -8.23 -0.06
C PRO A 403 -8.40 -8.70 -0.06
N VAL A 404 -9.31 -8.01 -0.71
CA VAL A 404 -10.68 -8.49 -0.92
C VAL A 404 -10.68 -9.76 -1.78
N PHE A 405 -9.81 -9.87 -2.78
CA PHE A 405 -9.64 -11.08 -3.59
C PHE A 405 -8.90 -12.19 -2.86
N THR A 406 -8.12 -11.86 -1.84
CA THR A 406 -7.26 -12.82 -1.13
C THR A 406 -7.73 -13.11 0.29
N LYS A 407 -8.96 -12.72 0.63
CA LYS A 407 -9.54 -12.97 1.96
C LYS A 407 -9.54 -14.45 2.33
N ASP A 408 -9.92 -15.30 1.39
CA ASP A 408 -10.04 -16.76 1.55
C ASP A 408 -9.17 -17.54 0.54
N ILE A 409 -8.33 -16.85 -0.21
CA ILE A 409 -7.47 -17.40 -1.27
C ILE A 409 -6.04 -16.90 -1.04
N PRO A 410 -5.02 -17.78 -1.05
CA PRO A 410 -3.63 -17.34 -0.95
C PRO A 410 -3.28 -16.31 -2.03
N GLY A 411 -2.60 -15.22 -1.65
CA GLY A 411 -2.22 -14.18 -2.60
C GLY A 411 -0.83 -13.64 -2.40
N ILE A 412 -0.28 -13.08 -3.46
CA ILE A 412 0.96 -12.30 -3.46
C ILE A 412 0.70 -10.97 -4.14
N PHE A 413 1.08 -9.91 -3.44
CA PHE A 413 1.14 -8.55 -3.93
C PHE A 413 2.58 -8.05 -3.81
N PHE A 414 3.14 -7.49 -4.87
CA PHE A 414 4.52 -7.00 -4.87
C PHE A 414 4.64 -5.66 -5.59
N PHE A 415 5.67 -4.90 -5.24
CA PHE A 415 5.96 -3.64 -5.90
C PHE A 415 6.95 -3.82 -7.04
N LEU A 416 6.65 -3.20 -8.18
CA LEU A 416 7.52 -3.11 -9.35
C LEU A 416 8.15 -1.72 -9.37
N GLY A 417 9.49 -1.65 -9.32
CA GLY A 417 10.23 -0.40 -9.40
C GLY A 417 10.11 0.28 -10.75
N VAL A 418 9.82 1.59 -10.73
CA VAL A 418 9.62 2.42 -11.94
C VAL A 418 10.47 3.69 -11.97
N THR A 419 11.38 3.91 -11.01
CA THR A 419 12.29 5.05 -11.01
C THR A 419 13.48 4.79 -11.96
N PRO A 420 13.78 5.69 -12.91
CA PRO A 420 14.95 5.58 -13.78
C PRO A 420 16.23 5.34 -13.00
N LYS A 421 17.18 4.60 -13.58
CA LYS A 421 18.43 4.19 -12.90
C LYS A 421 19.34 5.35 -12.52
N ASP A 422 19.21 6.47 -13.18
CA ASP A 422 19.99 7.70 -12.95
C ASP A 422 19.39 8.62 -11.89
N LYS A 423 18.24 8.22 -11.29
CA LYS A 423 17.55 8.99 -10.25
C LYS A 423 17.54 8.23 -8.92
N ASP A 424 17.59 8.98 -7.82
CA ASP A 424 17.41 8.43 -6.47
C ASP A 424 15.92 8.13 -6.22
N PRO A 425 15.54 6.88 -5.97
CA PRO A 425 14.16 6.51 -5.64
C PRO A 425 13.55 7.25 -4.43
N ASN A 426 14.40 7.73 -3.52
CA ASN A 426 13.94 8.46 -2.33
C ASN A 426 13.72 9.96 -2.59
N ALA A 427 14.15 10.46 -3.73
CA ALA A 427 14.09 11.89 -4.09
C ALA A 427 13.10 12.19 -5.24
N VAL A 428 12.48 11.15 -5.84
CA VAL A 428 11.47 11.34 -6.91
C VAL A 428 10.07 11.54 -6.32
N PRO A 429 9.17 12.21 -7.08
CA PRO A 429 7.76 12.29 -6.72
C PRO A 429 7.14 10.89 -6.58
N VAL A 430 6.42 10.66 -5.48
CA VAL A 430 5.74 9.39 -5.21
C VAL A 430 4.38 9.32 -5.89
N ASN A 431 3.74 8.15 -5.86
CA ASN A 431 2.36 7.95 -6.32
C ASN A 431 1.42 9.02 -5.73
N HIS A 432 0.39 9.38 -6.47
CA HIS A 432 -0.57 10.47 -6.23
C HIS A 432 0.00 11.89 -6.41
N SER A 433 1.29 12.03 -6.71
CA SER A 433 1.86 13.34 -7.07
C SER A 433 1.48 13.71 -8.52
N PRO A 434 1.19 14.99 -8.81
CA PRO A 434 1.04 15.47 -10.19
C PRO A 434 2.31 15.35 -11.03
N LEU A 435 3.44 15.08 -10.39
CA LEU A 435 4.76 14.87 -10.99
C LEU A 435 5.18 13.39 -10.98
N PHE A 436 4.30 12.46 -10.62
CA PHE A 436 4.60 11.03 -10.64
C PHE A 436 4.95 10.58 -12.06
N PHE A 437 6.06 9.85 -12.18
CA PHE A 437 6.57 9.33 -13.45
C PHE A 437 6.96 7.86 -13.31
N ALA A 438 6.50 7.03 -14.22
CA ALA A 438 6.87 5.62 -14.33
C ALA A 438 7.72 5.39 -15.60
N ASP A 439 8.94 4.89 -15.42
CA ASP A 439 9.84 4.49 -16.50
C ASP A 439 9.29 3.23 -17.21
N GLU A 440 9.04 3.34 -18.50
CA GLU A 440 8.51 2.26 -19.34
C GLU A 440 9.44 1.02 -19.42
N GLY A 441 10.71 1.18 -19.07
CA GLY A 441 11.64 0.06 -18.91
C GLY A 441 11.23 -0.97 -17.86
N ALA A 442 10.32 -0.59 -16.94
CA ALA A 442 9.73 -1.51 -15.95
C ALA A 442 8.72 -2.50 -16.56
N LEU A 443 8.01 -2.09 -17.64
CA LEU A 443 6.91 -2.85 -18.22
C LEU A 443 7.29 -4.29 -18.58
N ILE A 444 8.47 -4.49 -19.17
CA ILE A 444 8.95 -5.83 -19.54
C ILE A 444 9.12 -6.72 -18.30
N THR A 445 9.63 -6.17 -17.18
CA THR A 445 9.75 -6.91 -15.93
C THR A 445 8.38 -7.26 -15.35
N GLY A 446 7.41 -6.35 -15.45
CA GLY A 446 6.03 -6.60 -15.03
C GLY A 446 5.37 -7.73 -15.82
N VAL A 447 5.42 -7.69 -17.17
CA VAL A 447 4.88 -8.76 -18.03
C VAL A 447 5.57 -10.08 -17.74
N ARG A 448 6.91 -10.06 -17.65
CA ARG A 448 7.70 -11.25 -17.32
C ARG A 448 7.33 -11.82 -15.95
N ALA A 449 7.14 -10.99 -14.94
CA ALA A 449 6.76 -11.42 -13.59
C ALA A 449 5.38 -12.08 -13.58
N MET A 450 4.36 -11.41 -14.12
CA MET A 450 2.99 -11.92 -14.11
C MET A 450 2.85 -13.22 -14.90
N THR A 451 3.50 -13.33 -16.06
CA THR A 451 3.48 -14.55 -16.88
C THR A 451 4.19 -15.72 -16.22
N ASN A 452 5.39 -15.49 -15.64
CA ASN A 452 6.15 -16.55 -14.98
C ASN A 452 5.51 -16.97 -13.65
N LEU A 453 4.95 -16.06 -12.86
CA LEU A 453 4.20 -16.42 -11.64
C LEU A 453 3.04 -17.34 -11.97
N ALA A 454 2.25 -17.00 -12.99
CA ALA A 454 1.14 -17.85 -13.43
C ALA A 454 1.62 -19.24 -13.89
N THR A 455 2.58 -19.30 -14.80
CA THR A 455 3.03 -20.57 -15.39
C THR A 455 3.77 -21.47 -14.40
N ASP A 456 4.62 -20.90 -13.53
CA ASP A 456 5.34 -21.67 -12.53
C ASP A 456 4.40 -22.20 -11.45
N TYR A 457 3.42 -21.37 -11.00
CA TYR A 457 2.40 -21.84 -10.06
C TYR A 457 1.60 -23.00 -10.63
N LEU A 458 1.09 -22.86 -11.85
CA LEU A 458 0.29 -23.90 -12.53
C LEU A 458 1.08 -25.18 -12.76
N SER A 459 2.36 -25.08 -13.15
CA SER A 459 3.25 -26.22 -13.41
C SER A 459 3.61 -27.02 -12.14
N GLN A 460 3.69 -26.35 -11.01
CA GLN A 460 3.97 -27.00 -9.73
C GLN A 460 2.73 -27.70 -9.12
N GLY A 461 1.53 -27.47 -9.68
CA GLY A 461 0.26 -27.94 -9.18
C GLY A 461 -0.22 -27.18 -7.93
N ALA A 462 -1.50 -27.30 -7.62
CA ALA A 462 -2.04 -26.79 -6.36
C ALA A 462 -1.57 -27.72 -5.22
N LYS A 463 -0.44 -27.40 -4.59
CA LYS A 463 -0.08 -28.02 -3.30
C LYS A 463 -1.00 -27.38 -2.23
N LYS A 464 -1.70 -28.25 -1.51
CA LYS A 464 -2.49 -27.88 -0.32
C LYS A 464 -1.56 -27.48 0.83
#